data_f1a3b8858d67c7a06057c555312e9e9d
#
_entry.id   f1a3b8858d67c7a06057c555312e9e9d
#
_cell.length_a   1.000
_cell.length_b   1.000
_cell.length_c   1.000
_cell.angle_alpha   90.00
_cell.angle_beta   90.00
_cell.angle_gamma   90.00
#
_symmetry.space_group_name_H-M   'P 1'
#
loop_
_entity.id
_entity.type
_entity.pdbx_description
1 polymer ?
#
loop_
_entity_poly.entity_id
_entity_poly.type
_entity_poly.pdbx_seq_one_letter_code
_entity_poly.pdbx_strand_id
1 'polypeptide(L)'
;MRIISGEFGGRRLKAVPGQNTRPTTDKIKESLFNILGGYFDGGVMLDMYSGSGAVAIEAVSRGIERAFLFENNRLAQKTIEQNIEITKSPEQFHLKRQNVKQGLKTIASDPAFEPFELVFMDPPYRLQEIVKDIEQLQELNLVSPDCVIVCEVDKEVQLPERILDFEQYKRVEYGITALVFFDRSSSEEEA
;
A
#
# COMPACT_ATOMS: atom_id res chain seq x y z
N MET A 1 -13.84 -10.38 4.58
CA MET A 1 -13.37 -9.21 3.81
C MET A 1 -14.07 -9.16 2.46
N ARG A 2 -14.25 -7.98 1.94
CA ARG A 2 -14.84 -7.77 0.61
C ARG A 2 -14.18 -6.56 -0.07
N ILE A 3 -14.30 -6.50 -1.39
CA ILE A 3 -14.00 -5.29 -2.15
C ILE A 3 -15.18 -4.33 -1.96
N ILE A 4 -14.90 -3.13 -1.46
CA ILE A 4 -15.95 -2.19 -1.05
C ILE A 4 -16.57 -1.50 -2.27
N SER A 5 -15.74 -1.00 -3.17
CA SER A 5 -16.18 -0.14 -4.27
C SER A 5 -15.38 -0.37 -5.56
N GLY A 6 -15.81 0.25 -6.64
CA GLY A 6 -15.15 0.20 -7.92
C GLY A 6 -15.59 -0.98 -8.79
N GLU A 7 -14.77 -1.29 -9.79
CA GLU A 7 -15.08 -2.30 -10.82
C GLU A 7 -15.35 -3.70 -10.23
N PHE A 8 -14.63 -4.06 -9.17
CA PHE A 8 -14.74 -5.38 -8.53
C PHE A 8 -15.61 -5.34 -7.26
N GLY A 9 -16.29 -4.24 -6.99
CA GLY A 9 -17.05 -4.00 -5.77
C GLY A 9 -18.05 -5.12 -5.44
N GLY A 10 -18.17 -5.43 -4.15
CA GLY A 10 -19.07 -6.45 -3.60
C GLY A 10 -18.51 -7.88 -3.59
N ARG A 11 -17.42 -8.15 -4.31
CA ARG A 11 -16.79 -9.48 -4.34
C ARG A 11 -16.09 -9.79 -3.01
N ARG A 12 -16.22 -11.03 -2.55
CA ARG A 12 -15.62 -11.49 -1.30
C ARG A 12 -14.18 -11.90 -1.51
N LEU A 13 -13.31 -11.47 -0.60
CA LEU A 13 -11.91 -11.85 -0.54
C LEU A 13 -11.66 -12.86 0.59
N LYS A 14 -10.66 -13.72 0.39
CA LYS A 14 -10.21 -14.69 1.38
C LYS A 14 -9.22 -14.03 2.34
N ALA A 15 -9.33 -14.37 3.62
CA ALA A 15 -8.30 -14.05 4.62
C ALA A 15 -7.17 -15.08 4.56
N VAL A 16 -5.97 -14.70 5.01
CA VAL A 16 -4.84 -15.64 5.15
C VAL A 16 -5.12 -16.60 6.30
N PRO A 17 -5.13 -17.93 6.07
CA PRO A 17 -5.42 -18.91 7.12
C PRO A 17 -4.38 -18.87 8.25
N GLY A 18 -4.82 -19.03 9.50
CA GLY A 18 -3.94 -19.20 10.66
C GLY A 18 -3.15 -17.97 11.08
N GLN A 19 -3.31 -16.85 10.42
CA GLN A 19 -2.73 -15.60 10.89
C GLN A 19 -3.69 -14.93 11.86
N ASN A 20 -3.26 -14.81 13.12
CA ASN A 20 -3.88 -13.91 14.10
C ASN A 20 -3.55 -12.44 13.81
N THR A 21 -3.10 -12.13 12.61
CA THR A 21 -2.93 -10.76 12.17
C THR A 21 -4.31 -10.18 11.94
N ARG A 22 -4.58 -9.08 12.63
CA ARG A 22 -5.80 -8.33 12.44
C ARG A 22 -5.81 -7.79 11.01
N PRO A 23 -6.66 -8.31 10.10
CA PRO A 23 -6.73 -7.75 8.76
C PRO A 23 -7.22 -6.31 8.85
N THR A 24 -6.75 -5.45 7.92
CA THR A 24 -7.36 -4.15 7.70
C THR A 24 -8.86 -4.36 7.51
N THR A 25 -9.67 -3.88 8.45
CA THR A 25 -11.11 -4.11 8.41
C THR A 25 -11.72 -3.39 7.19
N ASP A 26 -12.86 -3.87 6.73
CA ASP A 26 -13.59 -3.22 5.64
C ASP A 26 -13.83 -1.72 5.94
N LYS A 27 -14.12 -1.39 7.19
CA LYS A 27 -14.32 -0.01 7.65
C LYS A 27 -13.05 0.84 7.54
N ILE A 28 -11.90 0.32 7.97
CA ILE A 28 -10.61 1.02 7.88
C ILE A 28 -10.23 1.20 6.42
N LYS A 29 -10.40 0.16 5.60
CA LYS A 29 -10.13 0.21 4.16
C LYS A 29 -11.01 1.23 3.43
N GLU A 30 -12.29 1.27 3.73
CA GLU A 30 -13.22 2.28 3.19
C GLU A 30 -12.80 3.69 3.58
N SER A 31 -12.46 3.90 4.84
CA SER A 31 -11.98 5.20 5.34
C SER A 31 -10.67 5.62 4.68
N LEU A 32 -9.72 4.70 4.54
CA LEU A 32 -8.46 4.90 3.84
C LEU A 32 -8.69 5.49 2.44
N PHE A 33 -9.50 4.82 1.63
CA PHE A 33 -9.75 5.25 0.26
C PHE A 33 -10.60 6.51 0.17
N ASN A 34 -11.54 6.73 1.10
CA ASN A 34 -12.29 7.98 1.16
C ASN A 34 -11.37 9.18 1.43
N ILE A 35 -10.38 9.04 2.29
CA ILE A 35 -9.37 10.08 2.56
C ILE A 35 -8.53 10.35 1.31
N LEU A 36 -8.22 9.32 0.52
CA LEU A 36 -7.46 9.44 -0.73
C LEU A 36 -8.28 9.98 -1.92
N GLY A 37 -9.54 10.36 -1.70
CA GLY A 37 -10.40 10.91 -2.75
C GLY A 37 -11.36 9.90 -3.39
N GLY A 38 -11.37 8.67 -2.93
CA GLY A 38 -12.33 7.63 -3.29
C GLY A 38 -11.97 6.82 -4.54
N TYR A 39 -11.52 7.47 -5.61
CA TYR A 39 -11.19 6.85 -6.89
C TYR A 39 -9.92 7.44 -7.50
N PHE A 40 -9.32 6.70 -8.42
CA PHE A 40 -8.07 7.05 -9.12
C PHE A 40 -8.30 7.09 -10.63
N ASP A 41 -7.48 7.85 -11.31
CA ASP A 41 -7.44 7.95 -12.78
C ASP A 41 -6.12 7.34 -13.31
N GLY A 42 -5.96 6.04 -13.09
CA GLY A 42 -4.74 5.30 -13.43
C GLY A 42 -3.68 5.32 -12.34
N GLY A 43 -2.42 5.24 -12.75
CA GLY A 43 -1.26 5.22 -11.86
C GLY A 43 -0.85 3.84 -11.37
N VAL A 44 0.27 3.78 -10.67
CA VAL A 44 0.87 2.55 -10.16
C VAL A 44 0.95 2.58 -8.64
N MET A 45 0.50 1.49 -8.02
CA MET A 45 0.54 1.31 -6.56
C MET A 45 1.58 0.30 -6.13
N LEU A 46 2.18 0.54 -4.97
CA LEU A 46 2.99 -0.42 -4.24
C LEU A 46 2.34 -0.76 -2.89
N ASP A 47 2.09 -2.04 -2.67
CA ASP A 47 1.70 -2.60 -1.37
C ASP A 47 2.89 -3.38 -0.80
N MET A 48 3.56 -2.81 0.19
CA MET A 48 4.86 -3.32 0.65
C MET A 48 4.76 -4.53 1.58
N TYR A 49 3.62 -4.73 2.22
CA TYR A 49 3.34 -5.83 3.16
C TYR A 49 1.92 -6.33 2.92
N SER A 50 1.73 -7.08 1.84
CA SER A 50 0.40 -7.23 1.24
C SER A 50 -0.56 -8.14 1.97
N GLY A 51 -0.07 -9.10 2.77
CA GLY A 51 -0.92 -10.05 3.48
C GLY A 51 -1.88 -10.80 2.56
N SER A 52 -3.15 -10.47 2.58
CA SER A 52 -4.18 -11.03 1.69
C SER A 52 -4.28 -10.33 0.33
N GLY A 53 -3.61 -9.19 0.16
CA GLY A 53 -3.71 -8.33 -1.03
C GLY A 53 -4.95 -7.43 -1.07
N ALA A 54 -5.72 -7.36 0.01
CA ALA A 54 -7.01 -6.66 0.02
C ALA A 54 -6.91 -5.16 -0.30
N VAL A 55 -5.87 -4.49 0.17
CA VAL A 55 -5.68 -3.04 -0.07
C VAL A 55 -5.30 -2.77 -1.53
N ALA A 56 -4.36 -3.53 -2.08
CA ALA A 56 -3.97 -3.42 -3.49
C ALA A 56 -5.14 -3.72 -4.44
N ILE A 57 -5.91 -4.76 -4.14
CA ILE A 57 -7.09 -5.13 -4.95
C ILE A 57 -8.16 -4.03 -4.89
N GLU A 58 -8.40 -3.44 -3.72
CA GLU A 58 -9.32 -2.31 -3.58
C GLU A 58 -8.86 -1.10 -4.40
N ALA A 59 -7.57 -0.78 -4.38
CA ALA A 59 -7.00 0.34 -5.13
C ALA A 59 -7.20 0.15 -6.65
N VAL A 60 -6.91 -1.04 -7.17
CA VAL A 60 -7.13 -1.35 -8.58
C VAL A 60 -8.62 -1.31 -8.92
N SER A 61 -9.49 -1.85 -8.05
CA SER A 61 -10.94 -1.76 -8.21
C SER A 61 -11.43 -0.31 -8.34
N ARG A 62 -10.74 0.63 -7.69
CA ARG A 62 -11.08 2.06 -7.69
C ARG A 62 -10.35 2.89 -8.74
N GLY A 63 -9.60 2.26 -9.64
CA GLY A 63 -9.03 2.93 -10.81
C GLY A 63 -7.50 2.98 -10.90
N ILE A 64 -6.75 2.48 -9.91
CA ILE A 64 -5.31 2.24 -10.08
C ILE A 64 -5.11 1.25 -11.22
N GLU A 65 -4.21 1.57 -12.15
CA GLU A 65 -3.98 0.76 -13.34
C GLU A 65 -3.25 -0.56 -13.02
N ARG A 66 -2.21 -0.49 -12.19
CA ARG A 66 -1.38 -1.65 -11.80
C ARG A 66 -0.97 -1.57 -10.35
N ALA A 67 -0.89 -2.72 -9.69
CA ALA A 67 -0.40 -2.83 -8.33
C ALA A 67 0.75 -3.84 -8.22
N PHE A 68 1.80 -3.44 -7.52
CA PHE A 68 2.89 -4.32 -7.09
C PHE A 68 2.66 -4.71 -5.63
N LEU A 69 2.71 -6.02 -5.36
CA LEU A 69 2.47 -6.57 -4.04
C LEU A 69 3.72 -7.33 -3.57
N PHE A 70 4.26 -6.96 -2.42
CA PHE A 70 5.33 -7.72 -1.78
C PHE A 70 4.77 -8.59 -0.66
N GLU A 71 5.09 -9.87 -0.70
CA GLU A 71 4.74 -10.83 0.34
C GLU A 71 5.75 -12.00 0.34
N ASN A 72 6.33 -12.30 1.49
CA ASN A 72 7.31 -13.37 1.64
C ASN A 72 6.74 -14.64 2.26
N ASN A 73 5.56 -14.59 2.88
CA ASN A 73 4.90 -15.76 3.45
C ASN A 73 4.16 -16.56 2.37
N ARG A 74 4.48 -17.84 2.22
CA ARG A 74 3.90 -18.71 1.18
C ARG A 74 2.38 -18.85 1.25
N LEU A 75 1.84 -18.90 2.47
CA LEU A 75 0.39 -19.03 2.66
C LEU A 75 -0.34 -17.77 2.24
N ALA A 76 0.22 -16.60 2.60
CA ALA A 76 -0.28 -15.31 2.18
C ALA A 76 -0.16 -15.13 0.65
N GLN A 77 0.95 -15.51 0.04
CA GLN A 77 1.11 -15.50 -1.42
C GLN A 77 0.01 -16.28 -2.13
N LYS A 78 -0.29 -17.49 -1.64
CA LYS A 78 -1.37 -18.31 -2.19
C LYS A 78 -2.74 -17.64 -2.03
N THR A 79 -2.96 -16.99 -0.91
CA THR A 79 -4.21 -16.23 -0.67
C THR A 79 -4.31 -15.04 -1.63
N ILE A 80 -3.22 -14.30 -1.83
CA ILE A 80 -3.16 -13.19 -2.80
C ILE A 80 -3.52 -13.68 -4.21
N GLU A 81 -2.93 -14.79 -4.66
CA GLU A 81 -3.22 -15.37 -5.98
C GLU A 81 -4.71 -15.70 -6.14
N GLN A 82 -5.30 -16.36 -5.14
CA GLN A 82 -6.73 -16.66 -5.16
C GLN A 82 -7.60 -15.40 -5.17
N ASN A 83 -7.20 -14.36 -4.44
CA ASN A 83 -7.93 -13.10 -4.41
C ASN A 83 -7.79 -12.31 -5.74
N ILE A 84 -6.62 -12.36 -6.37
CA ILE A 84 -6.41 -11.76 -7.68
C ILE A 84 -7.29 -12.47 -8.73
N GLU A 85 -7.42 -13.79 -8.70
CA GLU A 85 -8.30 -14.54 -9.61
C GLU A 85 -9.77 -14.10 -9.50
N ILE A 86 -10.22 -13.70 -8.32
CA ILE A 86 -11.58 -13.18 -8.09
C ILE A 86 -11.83 -11.91 -8.90
N THR A 87 -10.82 -11.11 -9.17
CA THR A 87 -10.94 -9.88 -9.96
C THR A 87 -11.18 -10.15 -11.45
N LYS A 88 -10.74 -11.29 -11.96
CA LYS A 88 -10.69 -11.64 -13.39
C LYS A 88 -9.80 -10.71 -14.23
N SER A 89 -8.88 -10.00 -13.59
CA SER A 89 -7.93 -9.07 -14.21
C SER A 89 -6.52 -9.27 -13.64
N PRO A 90 -5.97 -10.51 -13.69
CA PRO A 90 -4.69 -10.82 -13.03
C PRO A 90 -3.51 -10.04 -13.60
N GLU A 91 -3.58 -9.56 -14.83
CA GLU A 91 -2.56 -8.77 -15.50
C GLU A 91 -2.27 -7.42 -14.82
N GLN A 92 -3.22 -6.91 -14.03
CA GLN A 92 -3.07 -5.66 -13.29
C GLN A 92 -2.27 -5.82 -11.98
N PHE A 93 -1.93 -7.05 -11.59
CA PHE A 93 -1.28 -7.35 -10.31
C PHE A 93 0.06 -8.04 -10.49
N HIS A 94 1.09 -7.52 -9.83
CA HIS A 94 2.46 -8.04 -9.88
C HIS A 94 2.90 -8.49 -8.50
N LEU A 95 2.69 -9.78 -8.19
CA LEU A 95 3.11 -10.37 -6.92
C LEU A 95 4.62 -10.63 -6.93
N LYS A 96 5.33 -10.00 -5.99
CA LYS A 96 6.77 -10.17 -5.75
C LYS A 96 6.99 -11.00 -4.49
N ARG A 97 7.54 -12.20 -4.67
CA ARG A 97 7.74 -13.23 -3.62
C ARG A 97 9.11 -13.12 -2.94
N GLN A 98 9.55 -11.92 -2.69
CA GLN A 98 10.85 -11.63 -2.09
C GLN A 98 10.68 -10.60 -0.97
N ASN A 99 11.71 -10.42 -0.17
CA ASN A 99 11.63 -9.38 0.83
C ASN A 99 11.64 -7.99 0.19
N VAL A 100 11.04 -7.03 0.88
CA VAL A 100 10.83 -5.67 0.38
C VAL A 100 12.15 -5.03 -0.08
N LYS A 101 13.19 -5.05 0.74
CA LYS A 101 14.48 -4.36 0.45
C LYS A 101 15.11 -4.83 -0.85
N GLN A 102 15.14 -6.15 -1.07
CA GLN A 102 15.69 -6.73 -2.29
C GLN A 102 14.77 -6.46 -3.48
N GLY A 103 13.47 -6.57 -3.27
CA GLY A 103 12.47 -6.36 -4.31
C GLY A 103 12.47 -4.93 -4.84
N LEU A 104 12.62 -3.93 -3.98
CA LEU A 104 12.72 -2.53 -4.41
C LEU A 104 13.95 -2.28 -5.27
N LYS A 105 15.10 -2.87 -4.94
CA LYS A 105 16.30 -2.78 -5.78
C LYS A 105 16.10 -3.42 -7.15
N THR A 106 15.41 -4.56 -7.19
CA THR A 106 15.08 -5.23 -8.45
C THR A 106 14.17 -4.37 -9.33
N ILE A 107 13.15 -3.75 -8.76
CA ILE A 107 12.27 -2.82 -9.47
C ILE A 107 13.05 -1.60 -9.97
N ALA A 108 13.90 -1.01 -9.13
CA ALA A 108 14.70 0.17 -9.49
C ALA A 108 15.68 -0.08 -10.66
N SER A 109 16.06 -1.33 -10.89
CA SER A 109 16.94 -1.72 -12.00
C SER A 109 16.20 -2.01 -13.31
N ASP A 110 14.89 -2.03 -13.30
CA ASP A 110 14.07 -2.25 -14.50
C ASP A 110 13.93 -0.94 -15.28
N PRO A 111 14.43 -0.86 -16.53
CA PRO A 111 14.31 0.36 -17.33
C PRO A 111 12.87 0.69 -17.73
N ALA A 112 11.95 -0.26 -17.64
CA ALA A 112 10.52 -0.05 -17.90
C ALA A 112 9.72 0.35 -16.67
N PHE A 113 10.40 0.59 -15.54
CA PHE A 113 9.77 0.97 -14.29
C PHE A 113 9.07 2.33 -14.38
N GLU A 114 7.85 2.40 -13.84
CA GLU A 114 7.12 3.64 -13.66
C GLU A 114 7.03 3.98 -12.16
N PRO A 115 7.28 5.25 -11.76
CA PRO A 115 7.23 5.65 -10.35
C PRO A 115 5.87 5.39 -9.68
N PHE A 116 5.89 4.95 -8.44
CA PHE A 116 4.68 4.72 -7.66
C PHE A 116 4.00 6.05 -7.29
N GLU A 117 2.69 6.09 -7.48
CA GLU A 117 1.84 7.22 -7.10
C GLU A 117 1.12 6.99 -5.77
N LEU A 118 0.98 5.72 -5.36
CA LEU A 118 0.43 5.32 -4.07
C LEU A 118 1.29 4.21 -3.47
N VAL A 119 1.70 4.38 -2.22
CA VAL A 119 2.39 3.35 -1.45
C VAL A 119 1.62 3.07 -0.17
N PHE A 120 1.35 1.80 0.10
CA PHE A 120 0.76 1.35 1.34
C PHE A 120 1.72 0.46 2.13
N MET A 121 1.80 0.69 3.44
CA MET A 121 2.67 -0.04 4.36
C MET A 121 1.87 -0.48 5.59
N ASP A 122 1.78 -1.78 5.81
CA ASP A 122 1.24 -2.39 7.02
C ASP A 122 2.22 -3.46 7.52
N PRO A 123 3.42 -3.05 8.00
CA PRO A 123 4.45 -3.99 8.42
C PRO A 123 4.03 -4.73 9.69
N PRO A 124 4.50 -5.98 9.89
CA PRO A 124 4.35 -6.68 11.15
C PRO A 124 4.91 -5.82 12.30
N TYR A 125 4.19 -5.71 13.42
CA TYR A 125 4.55 -4.83 14.55
C TYR A 125 5.99 -4.95 15.05
N ARG A 126 6.61 -6.11 14.94
CA ARG A 126 8.01 -6.37 15.35
C ARG A 126 9.04 -5.93 14.32
N LEU A 127 8.63 -5.60 13.10
CA LEU A 127 9.50 -5.30 11.98
C LEU A 127 9.25 -3.90 11.42
N GLN A 128 8.68 -2.98 12.21
CA GLN A 128 8.42 -1.63 11.76
C GLN A 128 9.73 -0.90 11.46
N GLU A 129 10.05 -0.83 10.19
CA GLU A 129 11.17 -0.04 9.67
C GLU A 129 10.65 1.04 8.70
N ILE A 130 9.46 1.56 8.97
CA ILE A 130 8.75 2.49 8.07
C ILE A 130 9.63 3.66 7.63
N VAL A 131 10.37 4.26 8.56
CA VAL A 131 11.26 5.39 8.24
C VAL A 131 12.29 4.98 7.20
N LYS A 132 12.97 3.85 7.42
CA LYS A 132 13.97 3.33 6.48
C LYS A 132 13.38 2.92 5.15
N ASP A 133 12.17 2.37 5.16
CA ASP A 133 11.45 1.99 3.93
C ASP A 133 11.11 3.24 3.10
N ILE A 134 10.62 4.30 3.72
CA ILE A 134 10.34 5.58 3.05
C ILE A 134 11.63 6.24 2.55
N GLU A 135 12.72 6.20 3.32
CA GLU A 135 14.03 6.65 2.88
C GLU A 135 14.50 5.87 1.64
N GLN A 136 14.43 4.53 1.68
CA GLN A 136 14.85 3.68 0.56
C GLN A 136 14.04 3.93 -0.71
N LEU A 137 12.73 4.13 -0.61
CA LEU A 137 11.88 4.47 -1.75
C LEU A 137 12.36 5.76 -2.45
N GLN A 138 12.76 6.75 -1.67
CA GLN A 138 13.26 8.02 -2.19
C GLN A 138 14.68 7.89 -2.75
N GLU A 139 15.59 7.22 -2.05
CA GLU A 139 16.97 6.98 -2.50
C GLU A 139 17.03 6.21 -3.82
N LEU A 140 16.11 5.30 -4.05
CA LEU A 140 15.98 4.54 -5.29
C LEU A 140 15.14 5.23 -6.37
N ASN A 141 14.65 6.43 -6.13
CA ASN A 141 13.78 7.20 -7.04
C ASN A 141 12.54 6.41 -7.50
N LEU A 142 11.90 5.69 -6.58
CA LEU A 142 10.76 4.81 -6.89
C LEU A 142 9.40 5.50 -6.77
N VAL A 143 9.34 6.73 -6.27
CA VAL A 143 8.08 7.44 -5.99
C VAL A 143 7.95 8.68 -6.86
N SER A 144 6.73 8.90 -7.38
CA SER A 144 6.42 10.08 -8.18
C SER A 144 6.41 11.37 -7.33
N PRO A 145 6.49 12.55 -7.95
CA PRO A 145 6.37 13.82 -7.22
C PRO A 145 5.06 13.94 -6.42
N ASP A 146 3.97 13.38 -6.95
CA ASP A 146 2.63 13.45 -6.34
C ASP A 146 2.30 12.20 -5.50
N CYS A 147 3.29 11.35 -5.21
CA CYS A 147 3.07 10.12 -4.46
C CYS A 147 2.52 10.39 -3.07
N VAL A 148 1.50 9.62 -2.68
CA VAL A 148 1.02 9.53 -1.30
C VAL A 148 1.47 8.21 -0.70
N ILE A 149 2.04 8.27 0.50
CA ILE A 149 2.41 7.10 1.31
C ILE A 149 1.45 6.99 2.48
N VAL A 150 0.84 5.82 2.64
CA VAL A 150 -0.06 5.53 3.77
C VAL A 150 0.54 4.41 4.60
N CYS A 151 0.66 4.65 5.90
CA CYS A 151 1.15 3.67 6.86
C CYS A 151 0.03 3.29 7.83
N GLU A 152 -0.25 2.00 7.96
CA GLU A 152 -1.10 1.46 9.02
C GLU A 152 -0.20 1.00 10.17
N VAL A 153 -0.39 1.59 11.35
CA VAL A 153 0.45 1.36 12.53
C VAL A 153 -0.42 1.18 13.78
N ASP A 154 0.17 0.66 14.86
CA ASP A 154 -0.45 0.75 16.16
C ASP A 154 -0.58 2.23 16.57
N LYS A 155 -1.70 2.59 17.20
CA LYS A 155 -1.96 3.98 17.60
C LYS A 155 -0.90 4.59 18.52
N GLU A 156 -0.18 3.75 19.27
CA GLU A 156 0.90 4.20 20.17
C GLU A 156 2.20 4.52 19.40
N VAL A 157 2.30 4.10 18.13
CA VAL A 157 3.46 4.39 17.29
C VAL A 157 3.40 5.84 16.80
N GLN A 158 4.43 6.59 17.12
CA GLN A 158 4.62 7.96 16.65
C GLN A 158 5.69 7.96 15.55
N LEU A 159 5.27 8.26 14.32
CA LEU A 159 6.19 8.44 13.20
C LEU A 159 6.69 9.89 13.17
N PRO A 160 7.91 10.14 12.64
CA PRO A 160 8.39 11.50 12.43
C PRO A 160 7.42 12.32 11.57
N GLU A 161 7.30 13.61 11.83
CA GLU A 161 6.49 14.51 10.99
C GLU A 161 7.05 14.63 9.58
N ARG A 162 8.37 14.46 9.43
CA ARG A 162 9.06 14.52 8.14
C ARG A 162 10.06 13.39 7.98
N ILE A 163 10.07 12.78 6.80
CA ILE A 163 11.02 11.72 6.39
C ILE A 163 11.57 12.10 5.01
N LEU A 164 12.74 12.71 4.97
CA LEU A 164 13.32 13.34 3.77
C LEU A 164 12.31 14.34 3.16
N ASP A 165 11.84 14.11 1.94
CA ASP A 165 10.92 15.01 1.23
C ASP A 165 9.44 14.79 1.57
N PHE A 166 9.13 13.74 2.33
CA PHE A 166 7.75 13.42 2.72
C PHE A 166 7.40 14.02 4.07
N GLU A 167 6.25 14.70 4.12
CA GLU A 167 5.69 15.27 5.35
C GLU A 167 4.36 14.59 5.70
N GLN A 168 4.16 14.35 6.99
CA GLN A 168 2.91 13.85 7.50
C GLN A 168 1.85 14.96 7.41
N TYR A 169 0.81 14.74 6.60
CA TYR A 169 -0.27 15.71 6.46
C TYR A 169 -1.57 15.28 7.15
N LYS A 170 -1.69 13.99 7.50
CA LYS A 170 -2.89 13.48 8.17
C LYS A 170 -2.59 12.25 9.01
N ARG A 171 -3.25 12.14 10.14
CA ARG A 171 -3.29 10.95 11.01
C ARG A 171 -4.70 10.74 11.49
N VAL A 172 -5.22 9.51 11.38
CA VAL A 172 -6.56 9.14 11.84
C VAL A 172 -6.48 7.84 12.62
N GLU A 173 -7.13 7.79 13.77
CA GLU A 173 -7.11 6.63 14.66
C GLU A 173 -8.43 5.86 14.61
N TYR A 174 -8.31 4.53 14.60
CA TYR A 174 -9.41 3.57 14.60
C TYR A 174 -9.13 2.48 15.64
N GLY A 175 -9.74 2.59 16.83
CA GLY A 175 -9.49 1.64 17.90
C GLY A 175 -8.02 1.64 18.34
N ILE A 176 -7.30 0.55 18.06
CA ILE A 176 -5.87 0.40 18.37
C ILE A 176 -4.96 0.71 17.17
N THR A 177 -5.52 1.05 16.04
CA THR A 177 -4.83 1.27 14.77
C THR A 177 -4.85 2.76 14.41
N ALA A 178 -3.78 3.24 13.79
CA ALA A 178 -3.73 4.55 13.16
C ALA A 178 -3.35 4.43 11.68
N LEU A 179 -3.98 5.24 10.84
CA LEU A 179 -3.55 5.50 9.47
C LEU A 179 -2.79 6.82 9.45
N VAL A 180 -1.57 6.79 8.93
CA VAL A 180 -0.70 7.96 8.82
C VAL A 180 -0.39 8.21 7.36
N PHE A 181 -0.65 9.43 6.90
CA PHE A 181 -0.55 9.83 5.51
C PHE A 181 0.61 10.81 5.32
N PHE A 182 1.46 10.52 4.35
CA PHE A 182 2.58 11.37 3.95
C PHE A 182 2.44 11.73 2.48
N ASP A 183 2.75 12.97 2.13
CA ASP A 183 2.97 13.41 0.78
C ASP A 183 4.26 14.23 0.68
N ARG A 184 4.69 14.55 -0.52
CA ARG A 184 5.75 15.55 -0.69
C ARG A 184 5.12 16.91 -0.51
N SER A 185 5.63 17.68 0.47
CA SER A 185 5.28 19.07 0.55
C SER A 185 5.57 19.72 -0.80
N SER A 186 4.52 20.23 -1.46
CA SER A 186 4.72 21.19 -2.51
C SER A 186 5.57 22.30 -1.87
N SER A 187 6.83 22.44 -2.29
CA SER A 187 7.53 23.69 -2.10
C SER A 187 6.61 24.73 -2.70
N GLU A 188 5.91 25.49 -1.82
CA GLU A 188 5.27 26.71 -2.26
C GLU A 188 6.38 27.47 -2.97
N GLU A 189 6.28 27.59 -4.27
CA GLU A 189 7.01 28.57 -5.00
C GLU A 189 6.60 29.91 -4.37
N GLU A 190 7.48 30.41 -3.49
CA GLU A 190 7.45 31.82 -3.13
C GLU A 190 7.60 32.60 -4.41
N ALA A 191 6.47 33.08 -4.89
CA ALA A 191 6.41 34.06 -5.95
C ALA A 191 6.83 35.44 -5.42
#